data_5bc9a60e5d1414ae17db18b4bcde9607
#
_entry.id   5bc9a60e5d1414ae17db18b4bcde9607
#
_cell.length_a   1.000
_cell.length_b   1.000
_cell.length_c   1.000
_cell.angle_alpha   90.00
_cell.angle_beta   90.00
_cell.angle_gamma   90.00
#
_symmetry.space_group_name_H-M   'P 1'
#
loop_
_entity.id
_entity.type
_entity.pdbx_description
1 polymer ?
#
loop_
_entity_poly.entity_id
_entity_poly.type
_entity_poly.pdbx_seq_one_letter_code
_entity_poly.pdbx_strand_id
1 'polypeptide(L)'
;MGERGEAIRDARKLGVPKMLILGLQHMFAMFGATILVPILVNSYFVQACGEPLTTGLTVSVTLFGAGFGTLLFHVCSKFKVPAFLGSSFAFLGGFSTVANLNSGMYASMGANEKAAYACGGVVVAGLFYLIFALIIRIVGVKRVMRYLPPVVTGPVIICIGLSLAGSAVSNASTNWFLALVALAVIIVFNIWGKGMFKIIPILMGVVISYAVAMIMNACGIKNPDGSAILNFASIASSSWVGLPGFQLCKFDVTAVLVMAPIAIATMMEHVGDMSAISATVGENFLAEPGLHRTLLGDGLATAVSGLFGGPANTTYGENTGVLELSKVYDPRVIRIAAVFAIVVSFIPKVSAVISTMPSAIIGGVSFMLYGMISAIGVRNVVENKVDLTKSRNLIIAGVIFVCGLGFSGGITFTVAGTSITLTALAIAAIAGIALNIILPGNDYEFGVNEAGDENRGIHTNSKRKEEK
;
A
#
# COMPACT_ATOMS: atom_id res chain seq x y z
N MET A 1 -20.93 -8.80 -26.15
CA MET A 1 -21.18 -7.67 -25.26
C MET A 1 -22.34 -8.08 -24.37
N GLY A 2 -22.04 -8.67 -23.19
CA GLY A 2 -23.07 -8.99 -22.20
C GLY A 2 -23.57 -7.70 -21.56
N GLU A 3 -24.86 -7.65 -21.28
CA GLU A 3 -25.53 -6.53 -20.59
C GLU A 3 -24.69 -6.08 -19.39
N ARG A 4 -24.19 -4.87 -19.41
CA ARG A 4 -23.51 -4.25 -18.27
C ARG A 4 -24.56 -4.04 -17.20
N GLY A 5 -24.59 -4.91 -16.19
CA GLY A 5 -25.47 -4.77 -15.04
C GLY A 5 -25.37 -3.36 -14.46
N GLU A 6 -26.51 -2.82 -14.04
CA GLU A 6 -26.64 -1.46 -13.51
C GLU A 6 -25.78 -1.29 -12.25
N ALA A 7 -25.03 -0.17 -12.15
CA ALA A 7 -24.16 0.12 -11.01
C ALA A 7 -24.98 0.36 -9.74
N ILE A 8 -24.67 -0.35 -8.67
CA ILE A 8 -25.38 -0.26 -7.39
C ILE A 8 -24.69 0.77 -6.51
N ARG A 9 -25.34 1.91 -6.30
CA ARG A 9 -24.83 3.02 -5.46
C ARG A 9 -25.46 3.03 -4.04
N ASP A 10 -26.49 2.22 -3.79
CA ASP A 10 -27.08 2.00 -2.47
C ASP A 10 -27.16 0.50 -2.21
N ALA A 11 -26.20 -0.02 -1.45
CA ALA A 11 -26.10 -1.43 -1.13
C ALA A 11 -27.24 -1.96 -0.25
N ARG A 12 -27.99 -1.08 0.43
CA ARG A 12 -29.17 -1.49 1.23
C ARG A 12 -30.21 -2.22 0.37
N LYS A 13 -30.29 -1.87 -0.93
CA LYS A 13 -31.19 -2.55 -1.89
C LYS A 13 -30.85 -4.03 -2.08
N LEU A 14 -29.62 -4.46 -1.74
CA LEU A 14 -29.18 -5.85 -1.83
C LEU A 14 -29.59 -6.70 -0.62
N GLY A 15 -29.98 -6.06 0.49
CA GLY A 15 -30.21 -6.71 1.77
C GLY A 15 -28.93 -7.03 2.55
N VAL A 16 -29.09 -7.21 3.86
CA VAL A 16 -27.95 -7.38 4.80
C VAL A 16 -27.04 -8.57 4.44
N PRO A 17 -27.56 -9.78 4.11
CA PRO A 17 -26.71 -10.92 3.81
C PRO A 17 -25.76 -10.66 2.64
N LYS A 18 -26.25 -10.06 1.55
CA LYS A 18 -25.41 -9.76 0.38
C LYS A 18 -24.39 -8.67 0.69
N MET A 19 -24.74 -7.65 1.49
CA MET A 19 -23.79 -6.63 1.94
C MET A 19 -22.66 -7.24 2.78
N LEU A 20 -22.97 -8.18 3.67
CA LEU A 20 -21.95 -8.88 4.48
C LEU A 20 -21.02 -9.72 3.60
N ILE A 21 -21.54 -10.44 2.62
CA ILE A 21 -20.74 -11.22 1.68
C ILE A 21 -19.81 -10.30 0.87
N LEU A 22 -20.31 -9.19 0.36
CA LEU A 22 -19.51 -8.20 -0.37
C LEU A 22 -18.44 -7.57 0.53
N GLY A 23 -18.77 -7.22 1.78
CA GLY A 23 -17.81 -6.74 2.76
C GLY A 23 -16.71 -7.77 3.03
N LEU A 24 -17.06 -9.04 3.16
CA LEU A 24 -16.12 -10.13 3.31
C LEU A 24 -15.21 -10.29 2.07
N GLN A 25 -15.75 -10.11 0.86
CA GLN A 25 -14.98 -10.11 -0.38
C GLN A 25 -13.92 -9.00 -0.38
N HIS A 26 -14.30 -7.77 -0.02
CA HIS A 26 -13.38 -6.65 0.09
C HIS A 26 -12.33 -6.87 1.16
N MET A 27 -12.69 -7.46 2.30
CA MET A 27 -11.75 -7.83 3.35
C MET A 27 -10.72 -8.85 2.84
N PHE A 28 -11.15 -9.89 2.12
CA PHE A 28 -10.24 -10.88 1.56
C PHE A 28 -9.38 -10.35 0.42
N ALA A 29 -9.87 -9.40 -0.37
CA ALA A 29 -9.08 -8.78 -1.44
C ALA A 29 -7.87 -8.02 -0.89
N MET A 30 -8.05 -7.27 0.21
CA MET A 30 -6.97 -6.51 0.84
C MET A 30 -6.09 -7.37 1.74
N PHE A 31 -6.60 -8.50 2.23
CA PHE A 31 -5.99 -9.29 3.30
C PHE A 31 -4.55 -9.72 2.95
N GLY A 32 -4.36 -10.29 1.75
CA GLY A 32 -3.06 -10.79 1.31
C GLY A 32 -1.99 -9.70 1.25
N ALA A 33 -2.32 -8.55 0.71
CA ALA A 33 -1.40 -7.40 0.64
C ALA A 33 -1.12 -6.83 2.04
N THR A 34 -2.17 -6.66 2.86
CA THR A 34 -2.05 -6.05 4.19
C THR A 34 -1.18 -6.88 5.14
N ILE A 35 -1.29 -8.21 5.13
CA ILE A 35 -0.50 -9.07 6.03
C ILE A 35 0.96 -9.21 5.60
N LEU A 36 1.27 -8.94 4.33
CA LEU A 36 2.62 -9.11 3.80
C LEU A 36 3.59 -8.06 4.37
N VAL A 37 3.13 -6.83 4.56
CA VAL A 37 3.98 -5.74 5.10
C VAL A 37 4.54 -6.07 6.50
N PRO A 38 3.74 -6.44 7.52
CA PRO A 38 4.29 -6.76 8.83
C PRO A 38 5.21 -7.99 8.82
N ILE A 39 4.97 -8.97 7.94
CA ILE A 39 5.85 -10.13 7.80
C ILE A 39 7.23 -9.70 7.27
N LEU A 40 7.26 -8.88 6.22
CA LEU A 40 8.50 -8.36 5.63
C LEU A 40 9.24 -7.45 6.61
N VAL A 41 8.53 -6.56 7.30
CA VAL A 41 9.12 -5.70 8.33
C VAL A 41 9.73 -6.55 9.43
N ASN A 42 9.02 -7.57 9.95
CA ASN A 42 9.57 -8.49 10.93
C ASN A 42 10.86 -9.15 10.44
N SER A 43 10.92 -9.58 9.17
CA SER A 43 12.14 -10.19 8.62
C SER A 43 13.33 -9.23 8.61
N TYR A 44 13.12 -7.93 8.33
CA TYR A 44 14.18 -6.93 8.39
C TYR A 44 14.72 -6.75 9.81
N PHE A 45 13.84 -6.73 10.83
CA PHE A 45 14.27 -6.63 12.22
C PHE A 45 14.96 -7.90 12.72
N VAL A 46 14.50 -9.09 12.31
CA VAL A 46 15.19 -10.35 12.58
C VAL A 46 16.60 -10.35 12.00
N GLN A 47 16.78 -9.92 10.76
CA GLN A 47 18.09 -9.85 10.10
C GLN A 47 19.02 -8.84 10.78
N ALA A 48 18.49 -7.68 11.19
CA ALA A 48 19.30 -6.58 11.71
C ALA A 48 19.57 -6.70 13.22
N CYS A 49 18.62 -7.21 14.01
CA CYS A 49 18.68 -7.26 15.47
C CYS A 49 18.81 -8.68 16.05
N GLY A 50 18.62 -9.73 15.23
CA GLY A 50 18.67 -11.12 15.67
C GLY A 50 17.41 -11.60 16.40
N GLU A 51 16.39 -10.77 16.56
CA GLU A 51 15.17 -11.09 17.30
C GLU A 51 13.90 -10.64 16.54
N PRO A 52 12.79 -11.40 16.66
CA PRO A 52 11.53 -11.03 16.01
C PRO A 52 10.79 -9.93 16.77
N LEU A 53 9.93 -9.23 16.06
CA LEU A 53 8.98 -8.29 16.66
C LEU A 53 7.89 -9.05 17.43
N THR A 54 7.69 -8.68 18.68
CA THR A 54 6.67 -9.25 19.57
C THR A 54 5.51 -8.29 19.84
N THR A 55 5.78 -6.99 19.71
CA THR A 55 4.81 -5.90 19.85
C THR A 55 4.99 -4.89 18.73
N GLY A 56 3.95 -4.17 18.37
CA GLY A 56 3.95 -3.27 17.23
C GLY A 56 4.25 -3.99 15.90
N LEU A 57 3.93 -3.40 14.79
CA LEU A 57 4.21 -3.90 13.43
C LEU A 57 3.90 -5.40 13.21
N THR A 58 3.02 -5.96 14.06
CA THR A 58 2.52 -7.34 13.95
C THR A 58 1.33 -7.40 13.01
N VAL A 59 0.99 -8.60 12.54
CA VAL A 59 -0.19 -8.82 11.67
C VAL A 59 -1.47 -8.30 12.31
N SER A 60 -1.66 -8.57 13.63
CA SER A 60 -2.86 -8.11 14.35
C SER A 60 -2.94 -6.57 14.41
N VAL A 61 -1.85 -5.89 14.78
CA VAL A 61 -1.81 -4.42 14.84
C VAL A 61 -2.02 -3.82 13.46
N THR A 62 -1.45 -4.42 12.42
CA THR A 62 -1.60 -3.97 11.03
C THR A 62 -3.04 -4.10 10.53
N LEU A 63 -3.71 -5.22 10.80
CA LEU A 63 -5.12 -5.42 10.44
C LEU A 63 -6.04 -4.43 11.19
N PHE A 64 -5.77 -4.18 12.47
CA PHE A 64 -6.46 -3.15 13.24
C PHE A 64 -6.26 -1.78 12.62
N GLY A 65 -5.00 -1.39 12.33
CA GLY A 65 -4.64 -0.11 11.71
C GLY A 65 -5.32 0.09 10.36
N ALA A 66 -5.36 -0.96 9.52
CA ALA A 66 -6.04 -0.93 8.22
C ALA A 66 -7.57 -0.74 8.36
N GLY A 67 -8.21 -1.52 9.22
CA GLY A 67 -9.65 -1.41 9.44
C GLY A 67 -10.06 -0.08 10.08
N PHE A 68 -9.40 0.31 11.18
CA PHE A 68 -9.68 1.56 11.87
C PHE A 68 -9.34 2.77 10.97
N GLY A 69 -8.20 2.74 10.28
CA GLY A 69 -7.79 3.76 9.33
C GLY A 69 -8.80 3.93 8.20
N THR A 70 -9.34 2.83 7.66
CA THR A 70 -10.40 2.87 6.63
C THR A 70 -11.67 3.56 7.16
N LEU A 71 -12.11 3.27 8.38
CA LEU A 71 -13.26 3.94 8.98
C LEU A 71 -13.02 5.43 9.16
N LEU A 72 -11.83 5.81 9.63
CA LEU A 72 -11.42 7.20 9.80
C LEU A 72 -11.36 7.94 8.46
N PHE A 73 -10.81 7.31 7.42
CA PHE A 73 -10.81 7.83 6.06
C PHE A 73 -12.23 8.11 5.54
N HIS A 74 -13.17 7.19 5.79
CA HIS A 74 -14.57 7.38 5.37
C HIS A 74 -15.22 8.57 6.08
N VAL A 75 -14.93 8.80 7.35
CA VAL A 75 -15.40 10.00 8.06
C VAL A 75 -14.84 11.27 7.41
N CYS A 76 -13.54 11.33 7.15
CA CYS A 76 -12.89 12.47 6.52
C CYS A 76 -13.41 12.73 5.09
N SER A 77 -13.63 11.67 4.31
CA SER A 77 -14.14 11.72 2.93
C SER A 77 -15.66 11.86 2.86
N LYS A 78 -16.35 12.18 3.98
CA LYS A 78 -17.81 12.33 4.08
C LYS A 78 -18.59 11.09 3.63
N PHE A 79 -18.02 9.92 3.83
CA PHE A 79 -18.63 8.64 3.44
C PHE A 79 -18.92 8.50 1.93
N LYS A 80 -18.22 9.26 1.07
CA LYS A 80 -18.47 9.25 -0.39
C LYS A 80 -17.56 8.30 -1.14
N VAL A 81 -16.33 8.13 -0.71
CA VAL A 81 -15.30 7.40 -1.46
C VAL A 81 -15.28 5.92 -1.04
N PRO A 82 -15.52 4.97 -1.96
CA PRO A 82 -15.48 3.54 -1.65
C PRO A 82 -14.04 2.98 -1.71
N ALA A 83 -13.11 3.59 -0.96
CA ALA A 83 -11.73 3.13 -0.85
C ALA A 83 -11.50 2.35 0.45
N PHE A 84 -10.70 1.31 0.39
CA PHE A 84 -10.14 0.60 1.53
C PHE A 84 -8.68 1.01 1.72
N LEU A 85 -8.25 1.21 2.96
CA LEU A 85 -6.88 1.51 3.32
C LEU A 85 -6.21 0.27 3.93
N GLY A 86 -5.01 -0.03 3.45
CA GLY A 86 -4.19 -1.10 4.02
C GLY A 86 -2.76 -0.64 4.24
N SER A 87 -1.87 -1.56 4.62
CA SER A 87 -0.49 -1.25 4.93
C SER A 87 0.33 -0.85 3.70
N SER A 88 1.09 0.24 3.78
CA SER A 88 1.86 0.79 2.67
C SER A 88 3.19 0.03 2.45
N PHE A 89 3.41 -0.42 1.22
CA PHE A 89 4.67 -1.03 0.80
C PHE A 89 5.80 -0.02 0.62
N ALA A 90 5.49 1.23 0.34
CA ALA A 90 6.49 2.27 0.12
C ALA A 90 7.37 2.52 1.35
N PHE A 91 6.86 2.26 2.56
CA PHE A 91 7.60 2.43 3.81
C PHE A 91 8.54 1.26 4.15
N LEU A 92 8.52 0.15 3.41
CA LEU A 92 9.38 -1.01 3.67
C LEU A 92 10.87 -0.65 3.69
N GLY A 93 11.33 0.17 2.73
CA GLY A 93 12.71 0.67 2.72
C GLY A 93 13.06 1.49 3.95
N GLY A 94 12.14 2.30 4.45
CA GLY A 94 12.29 3.07 5.68
C GLY A 94 12.41 2.18 6.92
N PHE A 95 11.54 1.17 7.05
CA PHE A 95 11.62 0.19 8.14
C PHE A 95 12.95 -0.58 8.10
N SER A 96 13.38 -1.02 6.91
CA SER A 96 14.69 -1.66 6.74
C SER A 96 15.85 -0.75 7.17
N THR A 97 15.81 0.52 6.78
CA THR A 97 16.82 1.50 7.18
C THR A 97 16.86 1.69 8.70
N VAL A 98 15.70 1.87 9.35
CA VAL A 98 15.64 2.05 10.82
C VAL A 98 16.08 0.77 11.56
N ALA A 99 15.71 -0.42 11.08
CA ALA A 99 16.16 -1.69 11.64
C ALA A 99 17.70 -1.79 11.66
N ASN A 100 18.36 -1.33 10.60
CA ASN A 100 19.82 -1.38 10.45
C ASN A 100 20.58 -0.21 11.12
N LEU A 101 19.90 0.75 11.75
CA LEU A 101 20.58 1.77 12.54
C LEU A 101 21.36 1.11 13.70
N ASN A 102 22.66 1.36 13.75
CA ASN A 102 23.57 0.77 14.73
C ASN A 102 24.53 1.79 15.36
N SER A 103 24.23 3.09 15.23
CA SER A 103 25.02 4.18 15.79
C SER A 103 24.23 4.98 16.82
N GLY A 104 24.94 5.68 17.71
CA GLY A 104 24.33 6.47 18.76
C GLY A 104 23.43 5.60 19.68
N MET A 105 22.24 6.12 19.98
CA MET A 105 21.28 5.42 20.85
C MET A 105 20.78 4.07 20.27
N TYR A 106 20.81 3.91 18.93
CA TYR A 106 20.29 2.70 18.27
C TYR A 106 21.21 1.48 18.41
N ALA A 107 22.49 1.67 18.81
CA ALA A 107 23.47 0.58 18.92
C ALA A 107 23.08 -0.48 19.99
N SER A 108 22.37 -0.07 21.05
CA SER A 108 21.97 -0.93 22.16
C SER A 108 20.48 -1.31 22.15
N MET A 109 19.71 -0.84 21.14
CA MET A 109 18.27 -1.08 21.08
C MET A 109 17.93 -2.42 20.45
N GLY A 110 16.97 -3.14 21.05
CA GLY A 110 16.35 -4.32 20.46
C GLY A 110 15.33 -3.99 19.35
N ALA A 111 14.83 -5.04 18.70
CA ALA A 111 13.92 -4.93 17.56
C ALA A 111 12.66 -4.12 17.89
N ASN A 112 11.96 -4.44 18.97
CA ASN A 112 10.72 -3.74 19.35
C ASN A 112 10.95 -2.24 19.64
N GLU A 113 12.09 -1.90 20.23
CA GLU A 113 12.39 -0.50 20.52
C GLU A 113 12.68 0.30 19.28
N LYS A 114 13.51 -0.21 18.37
CA LYS A 114 13.75 0.42 17.05
C LYS A 114 12.45 0.55 16.25
N ALA A 115 11.57 -0.46 16.28
CA ALA A 115 10.27 -0.45 15.66
C ALA A 115 9.38 0.69 16.19
N ALA A 116 9.41 0.95 17.52
CA ALA A 116 8.66 2.05 18.11
C ALA A 116 9.12 3.42 17.57
N TYR A 117 10.41 3.61 17.35
CA TYR A 117 10.94 4.84 16.72
C TYR A 117 10.57 4.94 15.25
N ALA A 118 10.60 3.84 14.50
CA ALA A 118 10.12 3.80 13.12
C ALA A 118 8.65 4.21 13.03
N CYS A 119 7.81 3.70 13.94
CA CYS A 119 6.40 4.09 14.02
C CYS A 119 6.21 5.58 14.37
N GLY A 120 7.09 6.17 15.17
CA GLY A 120 7.11 7.62 15.40
C GLY A 120 7.38 8.41 14.12
N GLY A 121 8.28 7.90 13.27
CA GLY A 121 8.50 8.45 11.94
C GLY A 121 7.27 8.31 11.02
N VAL A 122 6.52 7.20 11.12
CA VAL A 122 5.23 7.01 10.42
C VAL A 122 4.19 8.04 10.87
N VAL A 123 4.11 8.33 12.18
CA VAL A 123 3.21 9.39 12.69
C VAL A 123 3.53 10.72 12.03
N VAL A 124 4.80 11.11 12.01
CA VAL A 124 5.21 12.38 11.39
C VAL A 124 4.95 12.37 9.88
N ALA A 125 5.17 11.24 9.18
CA ALA A 125 4.77 11.09 7.78
C ALA A 125 3.28 11.36 7.59
N GLY A 126 2.41 10.80 8.43
CA GLY A 126 0.97 11.09 8.43
C GLY A 126 0.65 12.58 8.64
N LEU A 127 1.39 13.27 9.52
CA LEU A 127 1.22 14.71 9.73
C LEU A 127 1.61 15.53 8.47
N PHE A 128 2.59 15.10 7.69
CA PHE A 128 2.89 15.72 6.39
C PHE A 128 1.71 15.68 5.43
N TYR A 129 0.93 14.59 5.41
CA TYR A 129 -0.31 14.53 4.62
C TYR A 129 -1.33 15.60 5.06
N LEU A 130 -1.44 15.85 6.36
CA LEU A 130 -2.36 16.86 6.88
C LEU A 130 -1.95 18.26 6.42
N ILE A 131 -0.64 18.55 6.47
CA ILE A 131 -0.09 19.82 5.99
C ILE A 131 -0.38 19.96 4.49
N PHE A 132 -0.14 18.91 3.71
CA PHE A 132 -0.37 18.93 2.28
C PHE A 132 -1.86 19.05 1.94
N ALA A 133 -2.73 18.36 2.67
CA ALA A 133 -4.19 18.51 2.56
C ALA A 133 -4.65 19.95 2.83
N LEU A 134 -4.05 20.62 3.84
CA LEU A 134 -4.31 22.02 4.12
C LEU A 134 -3.85 22.93 2.96
N ILE A 135 -2.66 22.69 2.42
CA ILE A 135 -2.16 23.41 1.23
C ILE A 135 -3.14 23.26 0.06
N ILE A 136 -3.58 22.02 -0.24
CA ILE A 136 -4.56 21.78 -1.32
C ILE A 136 -5.87 22.51 -1.07
N ARG A 137 -6.34 22.56 0.19
CA ARG A 137 -7.56 23.26 0.56
C ARG A 137 -7.47 24.77 0.30
N ILE A 138 -6.30 25.37 0.56
CA ILE A 138 -6.06 26.82 0.41
C ILE A 138 -5.76 27.18 -1.05
N VAL A 139 -4.86 26.45 -1.69
CA VAL A 139 -4.31 26.76 -3.02
C VAL A 139 -5.23 26.24 -4.14
N GLY A 140 -5.98 25.18 -3.87
CA GLY A 140 -6.83 24.47 -4.82
C GLY A 140 -6.13 23.31 -5.52
N VAL A 141 -6.89 22.25 -5.79
CA VAL A 141 -6.40 21.01 -6.40
C VAL A 141 -5.74 21.24 -7.76
N LYS A 142 -6.31 22.08 -8.59
CA LYS A 142 -5.79 22.37 -9.96
C LYS A 142 -4.35 22.90 -9.95
N ARG A 143 -4.03 23.80 -9.00
CA ARG A 143 -2.67 24.34 -8.88
C ARG A 143 -1.67 23.30 -8.37
N VAL A 144 -2.08 22.49 -7.38
CA VAL A 144 -1.21 21.47 -6.82
C VAL A 144 -0.93 20.36 -7.82
N MET A 145 -1.93 19.90 -8.57
CA MET A 145 -1.77 18.87 -9.61
C MET A 145 -0.83 19.29 -10.74
N ARG A 146 -0.59 20.59 -10.93
CA ARG A 146 0.46 21.08 -11.85
C ARG A 146 1.87 20.66 -11.42
N TYR A 147 2.11 20.50 -10.12
CA TYR A 147 3.39 20.05 -9.56
C TYR A 147 3.51 18.55 -9.45
N LEU A 148 2.38 17.85 -9.43
CA LEU A 148 2.26 16.39 -9.34
C LEU A 148 1.58 15.79 -10.58
N PRO A 149 2.07 16.08 -11.81
CA PRO A 149 1.46 15.54 -13.02
C PRO A 149 1.75 14.04 -13.17
N PRO A 150 1.01 13.31 -14.01
CA PRO A 150 1.21 11.89 -14.25
C PRO A 150 2.62 11.49 -14.72
N VAL A 151 3.36 12.40 -15.37
CA VAL A 151 4.76 12.20 -15.75
C VAL A 151 5.69 12.10 -14.53
N VAL A 152 5.28 12.58 -13.37
CA VAL A 152 5.98 12.43 -12.10
C VAL A 152 5.41 11.29 -11.29
N THR A 153 4.07 11.29 -11.07
CA THR A 153 3.42 10.31 -10.19
C THR A 153 3.51 8.88 -10.73
N GLY A 154 3.34 8.69 -12.04
CA GLY A 154 3.43 7.36 -12.66
C GLY A 154 4.79 6.69 -12.47
N PRO A 155 5.91 7.31 -12.87
CA PRO A 155 7.24 6.78 -12.63
C PRO A 155 7.57 6.52 -11.16
N VAL A 156 7.12 7.37 -10.22
CA VAL A 156 7.32 7.13 -8.78
C VAL A 156 6.59 5.86 -8.33
N ILE A 157 5.32 5.66 -8.75
CA ILE A 157 4.55 4.45 -8.45
C ILE A 157 5.23 3.20 -9.04
N ILE A 158 5.76 3.29 -10.27
CA ILE A 158 6.55 2.19 -10.87
C ILE A 158 7.74 1.84 -9.98
N CYS A 159 8.47 2.83 -9.48
CA CYS A 159 9.61 2.63 -8.58
C CYS A 159 9.21 1.98 -7.25
N ILE A 160 8.02 2.26 -6.69
CA ILE A 160 7.56 1.63 -5.44
C ILE A 160 7.58 0.10 -5.60
N GLY A 161 6.96 -0.42 -6.65
CA GLY A 161 6.93 -1.87 -6.87
C GLY A 161 8.30 -2.46 -7.23
N LEU A 162 9.02 -1.84 -8.18
CA LEU A 162 10.29 -2.39 -8.67
C LEU A 162 11.43 -2.32 -7.64
N SER A 163 11.46 -1.32 -6.76
CA SER A 163 12.47 -1.25 -5.70
C SER A 163 12.41 -2.42 -4.71
N LEU A 164 11.26 -3.07 -4.61
CA LEU A 164 11.03 -4.23 -3.76
C LEU A 164 11.30 -5.58 -4.42
N ALA A 165 11.57 -5.60 -5.75
CA ALA A 165 11.74 -6.84 -6.51
C ALA A 165 12.85 -7.73 -5.95
N GLY A 166 13.95 -7.14 -5.47
CA GLY A 166 15.04 -7.89 -4.84
C GLY A 166 14.61 -8.68 -3.60
N SER A 167 13.70 -8.13 -2.78
CA SER A 167 13.18 -8.84 -1.61
C SER A 167 12.27 -10.01 -2.00
N ALA A 168 11.49 -9.87 -3.08
CA ALA A 168 10.69 -10.97 -3.61
C ALA A 168 11.58 -12.15 -4.06
N VAL A 169 12.66 -11.85 -4.79
CA VAL A 169 13.64 -12.87 -5.24
C VAL A 169 14.32 -13.52 -4.03
N SER A 170 14.77 -12.74 -3.07
CA SER A 170 15.42 -13.26 -1.85
C SER A 170 14.51 -14.19 -1.06
N ASN A 171 13.26 -13.83 -0.86
CA ASN A 171 12.29 -14.68 -0.18
C ASN A 171 11.95 -15.94 -0.99
N ALA A 172 11.76 -15.82 -2.30
CA ALA A 172 11.46 -16.96 -3.19
C ALA A 172 12.60 -17.98 -3.25
N SER A 173 13.86 -17.52 -3.18
CA SER A 173 15.05 -18.36 -3.27
C SER A 173 15.19 -19.36 -2.11
N THR A 174 14.49 -19.13 -0.99
CA THR A 174 14.45 -20.10 0.13
C THR A 174 13.81 -21.43 -0.27
N ASN A 175 12.85 -21.42 -1.21
CA ASN A 175 12.25 -22.61 -1.82
C ASN A 175 11.50 -22.23 -3.10
N TRP A 176 12.18 -22.26 -4.24
CA TRP A 176 11.61 -21.87 -5.53
C TRP A 176 10.35 -22.66 -5.91
N PHE A 177 10.25 -23.94 -5.53
CA PHE A 177 9.06 -24.73 -5.84
C PHE A 177 7.81 -24.12 -5.20
N LEU A 178 7.85 -23.83 -3.89
CA LEU A 178 6.72 -23.20 -3.18
C LEU A 178 6.41 -21.79 -3.71
N ALA A 179 7.46 -21.03 -4.04
CA ALA A 179 7.28 -19.69 -4.62
C ALA A 179 6.57 -19.74 -5.99
N LEU A 180 6.98 -20.67 -6.85
CA LEU A 180 6.35 -20.86 -8.17
C LEU A 180 4.92 -21.38 -8.04
N VAL A 181 4.63 -22.28 -7.10
CA VAL A 181 3.26 -22.73 -6.81
C VAL A 181 2.39 -21.53 -6.42
N ALA A 182 2.85 -20.68 -5.48
CA ALA A 182 2.09 -19.51 -5.07
C ALA A 182 1.81 -18.58 -6.26
N LEU A 183 2.83 -18.25 -7.04
CA LEU A 183 2.71 -17.39 -8.22
C LEU A 183 1.77 -17.99 -9.27
N ALA A 184 1.93 -19.27 -9.60
CA ALA A 184 1.09 -19.95 -10.58
C ALA A 184 -0.38 -19.96 -10.16
N VAL A 185 -0.68 -20.26 -8.90
CA VAL A 185 -2.04 -20.24 -8.36
C VAL A 185 -2.65 -18.84 -8.50
N ILE A 186 -1.91 -17.80 -8.13
CA ILE A 186 -2.41 -16.41 -8.27
C ILE A 186 -2.75 -16.09 -9.73
N ILE A 187 -1.86 -16.44 -10.67
CA ILE A 187 -2.08 -16.23 -12.11
C ILE A 187 -3.30 -16.98 -12.59
N VAL A 188 -3.45 -18.26 -12.22
CA VAL A 188 -4.58 -19.11 -12.65
C VAL A 188 -5.90 -18.51 -12.15
N PHE A 189 -5.99 -18.14 -10.86
CA PHE A 189 -7.22 -17.56 -10.32
C PHE A 189 -7.51 -16.15 -10.84
N ASN A 190 -6.48 -15.36 -11.13
CA ASN A 190 -6.65 -14.03 -11.70
C ASN A 190 -7.19 -14.08 -13.13
N ILE A 191 -6.69 -14.99 -13.97
CA ILE A 191 -7.02 -15.05 -15.40
C ILE A 191 -8.26 -15.91 -15.65
N TRP A 192 -8.30 -17.12 -15.09
CA TRP A 192 -9.37 -18.09 -15.35
C TRP A 192 -10.37 -18.23 -14.21
N GLY A 193 -10.12 -17.60 -13.07
CA GLY A 193 -11.06 -17.59 -11.94
C GLY A 193 -12.42 -17.00 -12.31
N LYS A 194 -13.46 -17.51 -11.68
CA LYS A 194 -14.85 -17.03 -11.84
C LYS A 194 -15.44 -16.63 -10.49
N GLY A 195 -16.31 -15.63 -10.50
CA GLY A 195 -17.00 -15.17 -9.29
C GLY A 195 -16.03 -14.73 -8.18
N MET A 196 -16.21 -15.25 -6.98
CA MET A 196 -15.39 -14.94 -5.79
C MET A 196 -13.90 -15.22 -6.00
N PHE A 197 -13.55 -16.34 -6.64
CA PHE A 197 -12.15 -16.75 -6.83
C PHE A 197 -11.35 -15.78 -7.70
N LYS A 198 -11.98 -15.09 -8.64
CA LYS A 198 -11.34 -14.03 -9.42
C LYS A 198 -11.03 -12.79 -8.60
N ILE A 199 -11.78 -12.56 -7.51
CA ILE A 199 -11.64 -11.39 -6.64
C ILE A 199 -10.51 -11.56 -5.62
N ILE A 200 -10.21 -12.81 -5.21
CA ILE A 200 -9.27 -13.12 -4.13
C ILE A 200 -8.07 -13.98 -4.59
N PRO A 201 -7.43 -13.68 -5.73
CA PRO A 201 -6.38 -14.54 -6.29
C PRO A 201 -5.16 -14.65 -5.36
N ILE A 202 -4.79 -13.55 -4.68
CA ILE A 202 -3.66 -13.52 -3.75
C ILE A 202 -3.92 -14.42 -2.55
N LEU A 203 -5.12 -14.34 -1.97
CA LEU A 203 -5.50 -15.21 -0.86
C LEU A 203 -5.50 -16.68 -1.28
N MET A 204 -5.99 -17.00 -2.48
CA MET A 204 -5.94 -18.38 -3.02
C MET A 204 -4.51 -18.85 -3.22
N GLY A 205 -3.63 -17.97 -3.70
CA GLY A 205 -2.19 -18.25 -3.79
C GLY A 205 -1.58 -18.63 -2.45
N VAL A 206 -1.86 -17.84 -1.42
CA VAL A 206 -1.40 -18.11 -0.05
C VAL A 206 -1.96 -19.43 0.48
N VAL A 207 -3.29 -19.62 0.43
CA VAL A 207 -3.95 -20.79 1.03
C VAL A 207 -3.51 -22.10 0.36
N ILE A 208 -3.50 -22.14 -0.96
CA ILE A 208 -3.14 -23.36 -1.71
C ILE A 208 -1.66 -23.66 -1.55
N SER A 209 -0.77 -22.68 -1.66
CA SER A 209 0.66 -22.91 -1.48
C SER A 209 1.01 -23.28 -0.03
N TYR A 210 0.29 -22.73 0.96
CA TYR A 210 0.44 -23.16 2.35
C TYR A 210 -0.04 -24.60 2.55
N ALA A 211 -1.14 -25.01 1.91
CA ALA A 211 -1.58 -26.42 1.92
C ALA A 211 -0.53 -27.35 1.28
N VAL A 212 0.09 -26.94 0.17
CA VAL A 212 1.21 -27.69 -0.43
C VAL A 212 2.40 -27.78 0.54
N ALA A 213 2.75 -26.67 1.21
CA ALA A 213 3.80 -26.66 2.23
C ALA A 213 3.49 -27.59 3.40
N MET A 214 2.22 -27.69 3.84
CA MET A 214 1.79 -28.67 4.86
C MET A 214 1.98 -30.11 4.40
N ILE A 215 1.60 -30.42 3.17
CA ILE A 215 1.79 -31.76 2.57
C ILE A 215 3.29 -32.10 2.50
N MET A 216 4.12 -31.20 1.98
CA MET A 216 5.57 -31.39 1.90
C MET A 216 6.18 -31.64 3.28
N ASN A 217 5.78 -30.85 4.28
CA ASN A 217 6.24 -30.99 5.67
C ASN A 217 5.82 -32.34 6.28
N ALA A 218 4.58 -32.79 6.01
CA ALA A 218 4.07 -34.08 6.45
C ALA A 218 4.80 -35.27 5.78
N CYS A 219 5.25 -35.10 4.52
CA CYS A 219 6.09 -36.08 3.82
C CYS A 219 7.58 -36.06 4.26
N GLY A 220 7.96 -35.22 5.22
CA GLY A 220 9.34 -35.11 5.69
C GLY A 220 10.27 -34.35 4.74
N ILE A 221 9.72 -33.67 3.72
CA ILE A 221 10.50 -32.84 2.79
C ILE A 221 10.95 -31.58 3.55
N LYS A 222 12.21 -31.22 3.38
CA LYS A 222 12.82 -30.04 4.01
C LYS A 222 13.14 -28.97 2.99
N ASN A 223 13.39 -27.76 3.46
CA ASN A 223 13.92 -26.69 2.62
C ASN A 223 15.34 -27.05 2.10
N PRO A 224 15.85 -26.40 1.05
CA PRO A 224 17.19 -26.62 0.52
C PRO A 224 18.32 -26.47 1.54
N ASP A 225 18.12 -25.66 2.59
CA ASP A 225 19.04 -25.46 3.71
C ASP A 225 18.93 -26.52 4.81
N GLY A 226 18.05 -27.52 4.64
CA GLY A 226 17.80 -28.58 5.61
C GLY A 226 16.83 -28.24 6.74
N SER A 227 16.32 -27.00 6.81
CA SER A 227 15.33 -26.59 7.79
C SER A 227 13.94 -27.18 7.53
N ALA A 228 13.11 -27.28 8.57
CA ALA A 228 11.70 -27.66 8.40
C ALA A 228 10.94 -26.58 7.64
N ILE A 229 10.00 -27.00 6.75
CA ILE A 229 9.20 -26.07 5.97
C ILE A 229 8.23 -25.27 6.85
N LEU A 230 7.64 -25.93 7.86
CA LEU A 230 6.66 -25.34 8.76
C LEU A 230 6.99 -25.66 10.23
N ASN A 231 6.75 -24.67 11.10
CA ASN A 231 6.81 -24.83 12.55
C ASN A 231 5.49 -24.36 13.17
N PHE A 232 4.73 -25.27 13.76
CA PHE A 232 3.39 -24.99 14.33
C PHE A 232 3.41 -24.61 15.81
N ALA A 233 4.58 -24.53 16.45
CA ALA A 233 4.67 -24.28 17.90
C ALA A 233 3.96 -22.98 18.32
N SER A 234 4.11 -21.91 17.55
CA SER A 234 3.46 -20.62 17.81
C SER A 234 1.94 -20.66 17.70
N ILE A 235 1.39 -21.53 16.83
CA ILE A 235 -0.06 -21.68 16.65
C ILE A 235 -0.67 -22.37 17.87
N ALA A 236 0.01 -23.39 18.41
CA ALA A 236 -0.47 -24.14 19.56
C ALA A 236 -0.56 -23.27 20.83
N SER A 237 0.42 -22.38 21.02
CA SER A 237 0.50 -21.49 22.19
C SER A 237 -0.40 -20.24 22.08
N SER A 238 -0.92 -19.90 20.89
CA SER A 238 -1.71 -18.70 20.68
C SER A 238 -3.15 -18.86 21.15
N SER A 239 -3.71 -17.81 21.77
CA SER A 239 -5.11 -17.75 22.19
C SER A 239 -6.05 -17.50 21.01
N TRP A 240 -7.32 -17.86 21.18
CA TRP A 240 -8.37 -17.55 20.19
C TRP A 240 -8.83 -16.09 20.24
N VAL A 241 -8.79 -15.47 21.40
CA VAL A 241 -9.17 -14.06 21.60
C VAL A 241 -8.08 -13.37 22.39
N GLY A 242 -7.67 -12.20 21.97
CA GLY A 242 -6.66 -11.39 22.65
C GLY A 242 -6.58 -9.98 22.04
N LEU A 243 -5.99 -9.07 22.80
CA LEU A 243 -5.71 -7.72 22.28
C LEU A 243 -4.56 -7.80 21.27
N PRO A 244 -4.63 -7.03 20.17
CA PRO A 244 -3.46 -6.80 19.35
C PRO A 244 -2.30 -6.28 20.19
N GLY A 245 -1.09 -6.71 19.91
CA GLY A 245 0.11 -6.29 20.63
C GLY A 245 0.46 -4.83 20.35
N PHE A 246 -0.40 -3.90 20.75
CA PHE A 246 -0.17 -2.47 20.54
C PHE A 246 1.10 -2.01 21.24
N GLN A 247 1.81 -1.10 20.60
CA GLN A 247 3.00 -0.46 21.12
C GLN A 247 2.94 1.03 20.82
N LEU A 248 3.03 1.87 21.84
CA LEU A 248 3.10 3.31 21.60
C LEU A 248 4.42 3.65 20.90
N CYS A 249 4.32 4.53 19.91
CA CYS A 249 5.48 5.00 19.18
C CYS A 249 6.40 5.84 20.06
N LYS A 250 7.69 5.88 19.69
CA LYS A 250 8.69 6.80 20.25
C LYS A 250 9.17 7.74 19.13
N PHE A 251 9.61 8.93 19.51
CA PHE A 251 10.07 9.92 18.55
C PHE A 251 11.58 10.14 18.67
N ASP A 252 12.25 10.10 17.53
CA ASP A 252 13.64 10.52 17.36
C ASP A 252 13.82 11.17 15.98
N VAL A 253 14.68 12.15 15.92
CA VAL A 253 14.92 12.93 14.70
C VAL A 253 15.44 12.04 13.57
N THR A 254 16.33 11.09 13.86
CA THR A 254 16.90 10.19 12.84
C THR A 254 15.83 9.34 12.19
N ALA A 255 14.99 8.65 12.98
CA ALA A 255 13.89 7.83 12.46
C ALA A 255 12.85 8.68 11.71
N VAL A 256 12.53 9.87 12.20
CA VAL A 256 11.62 10.82 11.53
C VAL A 256 12.17 11.22 10.17
N LEU A 257 13.46 11.58 10.07
CA LEU A 257 14.08 12.00 8.82
C LEU A 257 14.22 10.87 7.80
N VAL A 258 14.26 9.61 8.23
CA VAL A 258 14.20 8.44 7.34
C VAL A 258 12.77 8.21 6.82
N MET A 259 11.77 8.28 7.70
CA MET A 259 10.40 7.85 7.38
C MET A 259 9.55 8.97 6.74
N ALA A 260 9.64 10.19 7.26
CA ALA A 260 8.75 11.27 6.86
C ALA A 260 8.86 11.67 5.36
N PRO A 261 10.04 11.71 4.73
CA PRO A 261 10.14 12.04 3.30
C PRO A 261 9.46 11.02 2.36
N ILE A 262 9.24 9.78 2.82
CA ILE A 262 8.53 8.74 2.06
C ILE A 262 7.08 9.16 1.81
N ALA A 263 6.50 9.96 2.69
CA ALA A 263 5.15 10.51 2.55
C ALA A 263 4.93 11.21 1.19
N ILE A 264 5.97 11.82 0.61
CA ILE A 264 5.85 12.48 -0.70
C ILE A 264 5.51 11.45 -1.79
N ALA A 265 6.17 10.29 -1.79
CA ALA A 265 5.90 9.23 -2.76
C ALA A 265 4.51 8.62 -2.55
N THR A 266 4.11 8.37 -1.31
CA THR A 266 2.80 7.77 -1.01
C THR A 266 1.63 8.74 -1.20
N MET A 267 1.84 10.05 -1.05
CA MET A 267 0.84 11.03 -1.48
C MET A 267 0.61 11.01 -3.00
N MET A 268 1.66 10.76 -3.80
CA MET A 268 1.52 10.59 -5.25
C MET A 268 0.75 9.31 -5.60
N GLU A 269 1.03 8.22 -4.89
CA GLU A 269 0.29 6.95 -5.00
C GLU A 269 -1.20 7.19 -4.70
N HIS A 270 -1.52 7.87 -3.59
CA HIS A 270 -2.88 8.21 -3.22
C HIS A 270 -3.62 9.01 -4.31
N VAL A 271 -2.97 10.00 -4.93
CA VAL A 271 -3.55 10.75 -6.05
C VAL A 271 -3.87 9.83 -7.23
N GLY A 272 -2.97 8.90 -7.57
CA GLY A 272 -3.17 7.90 -8.61
C GLY A 272 -4.35 6.98 -8.32
N ASP A 273 -4.44 6.47 -7.10
CA ASP A 273 -5.52 5.59 -6.66
C ASP A 273 -6.88 6.31 -6.65
N MET A 274 -6.92 7.55 -6.17
CA MET A 274 -8.16 8.35 -6.21
C MET A 274 -8.63 8.59 -7.64
N SER A 275 -7.70 8.78 -8.59
CA SER A 275 -8.02 8.89 -10.01
C SER A 275 -8.58 7.57 -10.56
N ALA A 276 -7.96 6.43 -10.22
CA ALA A 276 -8.39 5.11 -10.65
C ALA A 276 -9.79 4.74 -10.08
N ILE A 277 -10.04 5.02 -8.79
CA ILE A 277 -11.35 4.81 -8.16
C ILE A 277 -12.39 5.73 -8.81
N SER A 278 -12.05 6.99 -9.08
CA SER A 278 -12.94 7.93 -9.76
C SER A 278 -13.35 7.44 -11.15
N ALA A 279 -12.40 6.90 -11.92
CA ALA A 279 -12.65 6.31 -13.21
C ALA A 279 -13.56 5.08 -13.15
N THR A 280 -13.32 4.19 -12.16
CA THR A 280 -14.10 2.96 -11.96
C THR A 280 -15.55 3.26 -11.55
N VAL A 281 -15.74 4.21 -10.64
CA VAL A 281 -17.07 4.58 -10.10
C VAL A 281 -17.82 5.51 -11.03
N GLY A 282 -17.11 6.29 -11.88
CA GLY A 282 -17.67 7.32 -12.72
C GLY A 282 -18.05 8.59 -11.95
N GLU A 283 -17.32 8.89 -10.84
CA GLU A 283 -17.47 10.08 -10.02
C GLU A 283 -16.09 10.71 -9.76
N ASN A 284 -16.01 12.04 -9.81
CA ASN A 284 -14.75 12.75 -9.57
C ASN A 284 -14.49 12.98 -8.08
N PHE A 285 -13.83 12.02 -7.41
CA PHE A 285 -13.49 12.14 -5.99
C PHE A 285 -12.36 13.12 -5.69
N LEU A 286 -11.59 13.51 -6.68
CA LEU A 286 -10.58 14.57 -6.54
C LEU A 286 -11.23 15.97 -6.43
N ALA A 287 -12.42 16.14 -7.04
CA ALA A 287 -13.22 17.35 -6.94
C ALA A 287 -14.17 17.31 -5.74
N GLU A 288 -14.92 16.19 -5.55
CA GLU A 288 -15.86 16.00 -4.45
C GLU A 288 -15.80 14.56 -3.92
N PRO A 289 -15.49 14.36 -2.64
CA PRO A 289 -15.39 15.30 -1.51
C PRO A 289 -14.15 16.21 -1.56
N GLY A 290 -13.26 16.00 -2.54
CA GLY A 290 -12.05 16.77 -2.78
C GLY A 290 -10.79 16.09 -2.26
N LEU A 291 -9.71 16.19 -3.03
CA LEU A 291 -8.41 15.58 -2.72
C LEU A 291 -7.88 15.95 -1.32
N HIS A 292 -8.14 17.18 -0.86
CA HIS A 292 -7.76 17.61 0.49
C HIS A 292 -8.41 16.76 1.61
N ARG A 293 -9.63 16.23 1.38
CA ARG A 293 -10.32 15.38 2.37
C ARG A 293 -9.84 13.95 2.32
N THR A 294 -9.59 13.42 1.15
CA THR A 294 -9.08 12.05 1.00
C THR A 294 -7.65 11.94 1.55
N LEU A 295 -6.79 12.93 1.27
CA LEU A 295 -5.45 13.01 1.87
C LEU A 295 -5.49 13.24 3.38
N LEU A 296 -6.41 14.06 3.88
CA LEU A 296 -6.61 14.23 5.31
C LEU A 296 -6.94 12.88 5.98
N GLY A 297 -7.85 12.11 5.37
CA GLY A 297 -8.25 10.80 5.88
C GLY A 297 -7.12 9.78 5.86
N ASP A 298 -6.34 9.73 4.78
CA ASP A 298 -5.19 8.84 4.63
C ASP A 298 -4.06 9.19 5.60
N GLY A 299 -3.76 10.49 5.74
CA GLY A 299 -2.77 10.98 6.69
C GLY A 299 -3.14 10.72 8.15
N LEU A 300 -4.41 10.95 8.54
CA LEU A 300 -4.88 10.62 9.88
C LEU A 300 -4.86 9.11 10.14
N ALA A 301 -5.27 8.30 9.17
CA ALA A 301 -5.19 6.84 9.25
C ALA A 301 -3.74 6.37 9.48
N THR A 302 -2.80 6.92 8.72
CA THR A 302 -1.36 6.65 8.85
C THR A 302 -0.83 7.09 10.23
N ALA A 303 -1.14 8.32 10.66
CA ALA A 303 -0.68 8.84 11.94
C ALA A 303 -1.22 8.02 13.12
N VAL A 304 -2.52 7.69 13.11
CA VAL A 304 -3.13 6.89 14.18
C VAL A 304 -2.58 5.45 14.17
N SER A 305 -2.40 4.84 13.00
CA SER A 305 -1.76 3.51 12.90
C SER A 305 -0.37 3.53 13.53
N GLY A 306 0.49 4.47 13.14
CA GLY A 306 1.84 4.63 13.69
C GLY A 306 1.85 4.90 15.19
N LEU A 307 0.89 5.70 15.71
CA LEU A 307 0.79 6.01 17.15
C LEU A 307 0.63 4.73 18.00
N PHE A 308 -0.14 3.76 17.52
CA PHE A 308 -0.38 2.47 18.16
C PHE A 308 0.57 1.35 17.70
N GLY A 309 1.65 1.70 17.01
CA GLY A 309 2.67 0.74 16.57
C GLY A 309 2.33 0.00 15.29
N GLY A 310 1.39 0.49 14.49
CA GLY A 310 1.09 -0.05 13.15
C GLY A 310 1.94 0.59 12.05
N PRO A 311 2.00 -0.03 10.86
CA PRO A 311 2.63 0.57 9.69
C PRO A 311 1.81 1.74 9.13
N ALA A 312 2.40 2.51 8.23
CA ALA A 312 1.66 3.52 7.46
C ALA A 312 0.53 2.86 6.65
N ASN A 313 -0.58 3.58 6.51
CA ASN A 313 -1.68 3.19 5.63
C ASN A 313 -1.54 3.83 4.25
N THR A 314 -2.16 3.23 3.25
CA THR A 314 -2.36 3.77 1.91
C THR A 314 -3.64 3.20 1.31
N THR A 315 -4.17 3.84 0.28
CA THR A 315 -5.32 3.32 -0.48
C THR A 315 -4.94 2.08 -1.28
N TYR A 316 -5.87 1.11 -1.39
CA TYR A 316 -5.60 -0.17 -2.05
C TYR A 316 -6.30 -0.29 -3.41
N GLY A 317 -5.49 -0.42 -4.46
CA GLY A 317 -5.93 -0.68 -5.82
C GLY A 317 -6.62 -2.03 -6.00
N GLU A 318 -6.26 -3.05 -5.19
CA GLU A 318 -6.89 -4.38 -5.18
C GLU A 318 -8.39 -4.28 -4.89
N ASN A 319 -8.78 -3.41 -3.99
CA ASN A 319 -10.19 -3.19 -3.66
C ASN A 319 -10.94 -2.46 -4.78
N THR A 320 -10.25 -1.64 -5.59
CA THR A 320 -10.82 -1.04 -6.81
C THR A 320 -11.18 -2.12 -7.83
N GLY A 321 -10.38 -3.17 -7.97
CA GLY A 321 -10.72 -4.33 -8.79
C GLY A 321 -12.01 -5.05 -8.33
N VAL A 322 -12.25 -5.13 -7.02
CA VAL A 322 -13.51 -5.68 -6.49
C VAL A 322 -14.71 -4.79 -6.85
N LEU A 323 -14.55 -3.45 -6.76
CA LEU A 323 -15.58 -2.50 -7.18
C LEU A 323 -15.93 -2.68 -8.67
N GLU A 324 -14.92 -2.82 -9.52
CA GLU A 324 -15.10 -3.02 -10.96
C GLU A 324 -15.86 -4.32 -11.29
N LEU A 325 -15.55 -5.41 -10.58
CA LEU A 325 -16.18 -6.71 -10.80
C LEU A 325 -17.59 -6.81 -10.21
N SER A 326 -17.79 -6.30 -8.98
CA SER A 326 -19.07 -6.34 -8.29
C SER A 326 -20.07 -5.30 -8.78
N LYS A 327 -19.55 -4.17 -9.29
CA LYS A 327 -20.31 -2.95 -9.64
C LYS A 327 -21.12 -2.38 -8.47
N VAL A 328 -20.72 -2.67 -7.25
CA VAL A 328 -21.30 -2.12 -6.03
C VAL A 328 -20.37 -1.05 -5.50
N TYR A 329 -20.74 0.21 -5.67
CA TYR A 329 -19.92 1.39 -5.38
C TYR A 329 -20.29 2.07 -4.06
N ASP A 330 -21.14 1.44 -3.25
CA ASP A 330 -21.54 1.99 -1.96
C ASP A 330 -20.42 1.83 -0.92
N PRO A 331 -19.90 2.93 -0.33
CA PRO A 331 -18.87 2.88 0.72
C PRO A 331 -19.26 2.06 1.96
N ARG A 332 -20.55 1.76 2.18
CA ARG A 332 -20.98 0.90 3.31
C ARG A 332 -20.37 -0.48 3.25
N VAL A 333 -20.22 -1.05 2.05
CA VAL A 333 -19.61 -2.37 1.87
C VAL A 333 -18.15 -2.37 2.34
N ILE A 334 -17.43 -1.29 2.02
CA ILE A 334 -16.03 -1.12 2.45
C ILE A 334 -15.94 -0.97 3.97
N ARG A 335 -16.89 -0.24 4.61
CA ARG A 335 -16.92 -0.14 6.09
C ARG A 335 -17.18 -1.48 6.76
N ILE A 336 -18.01 -2.32 6.16
CA ILE A 336 -18.23 -3.70 6.66
C ILE A 336 -16.91 -4.49 6.57
N ALA A 337 -16.17 -4.38 5.46
CA ALA A 337 -14.85 -5.00 5.33
C ALA A 337 -13.87 -4.49 6.40
N ALA A 338 -13.89 -3.19 6.68
CA ALA A 338 -13.06 -2.58 7.71
C ALA A 338 -13.38 -3.13 9.12
N VAL A 339 -14.66 -3.28 9.43
CA VAL A 339 -15.10 -3.91 10.70
C VAL A 339 -14.63 -5.37 10.77
N PHE A 340 -14.72 -6.14 9.67
CA PHE A 340 -14.19 -7.50 9.64
C PHE A 340 -12.69 -7.54 9.88
N ALA A 341 -11.90 -6.63 9.30
CA ALA A 341 -10.47 -6.54 9.54
C ALA A 341 -10.15 -6.27 11.02
N ILE A 342 -10.92 -5.34 11.65
CA ILE A 342 -10.79 -5.07 13.08
C ILE A 342 -11.13 -6.33 13.89
N VAL A 343 -12.23 -7.01 13.61
CA VAL A 343 -12.60 -8.24 14.35
C VAL A 343 -11.51 -9.31 14.24
N VAL A 344 -10.99 -9.55 13.03
CA VAL A 344 -9.91 -10.53 12.80
C VAL A 344 -8.63 -10.14 13.55
N SER A 345 -8.35 -8.86 13.73
CA SER A 345 -7.18 -8.40 14.48
C SER A 345 -7.15 -8.84 15.95
N PHE A 346 -8.32 -9.11 16.55
CA PHE A 346 -8.46 -9.62 17.93
C PHE A 346 -8.42 -11.15 18.03
N ILE A 347 -8.01 -11.84 16.96
CA ILE A 347 -7.85 -13.30 16.91
C ILE A 347 -6.36 -13.63 16.75
N PRO A 348 -5.56 -13.70 17.86
CA PRO A 348 -4.11 -13.96 17.80
C PRO A 348 -3.76 -15.24 17.05
N LYS A 349 -4.63 -16.23 17.07
CA LYS A 349 -4.46 -17.50 16.35
C LYS A 349 -4.35 -17.32 14.84
N VAL A 350 -5.11 -16.38 14.26
CA VAL A 350 -5.00 -16.02 12.83
C VAL A 350 -3.64 -15.42 12.56
N SER A 351 -3.19 -14.49 13.39
CA SER A 351 -1.85 -13.89 13.28
C SER A 351 -0.74 -14.94 13.39
N ALA A 352 -0.87 -15.89 14.31
CA ALA A 352 0.08 -16.97 14.47
C ALA A 352 0.16 -17.89 13.23
N VAL A 353 -0.98 -18.26 12.64
CA VAL A 353 -1.01 -19.03 11.38
C VAL A 353 -0.29 -18.28 10.26
N ILE A 354 -0.56 -16.99 10.13
CA ILE A 354 0.09 -16.15 9.11
C ILE A 354 1.60 -16.05 9.34
N SER A 355 2.04 -15.92 10.59
CA SER A 355 3.46 -15.84 10.94
C SER A 355 4.24 -17.14 10.70
N THR A 356 3.56 -18.29 10.55
CA THR A 356 4.21 -19.56 10.17
C THR A 356 4.38 -19.73 8.67
N MET A 357 3.94 -18.76 7.87
CA MET A 357 4.03 -18.85 6.41
C MET A 357 5.49 -18.88 5.95
N PRO A 358 5.90 -19.89 5.14
CA PRO A 358 7.24 -19.94 4.59
C PRO A 358 7.62 -18.71 3.78
N SER A 359 8.84 -18.21 3.93
CA SER A 359 9.35 -17.06 3.17
C SER A 359 9.22 -17.24 1.66
N ALA A 360 9.36 -18.46 1.17
CA ALA A 360 9.17 -18.80 -0.25
C ALA A 360 7.77 -18.43 -0.76
N ILE A 361 6.71 -18.71 0.01
CA ILE A 361 5.34 -18.35 -0.36
C ILE A 361 5.19 -16.83 -0.39
N ILE A 362 5.76 -16.14 0.61
CA ILE A 362 5.82 -14.67 0.67
C ILE A 362 6.50 -14.14 -0.58
N GLY A 363 7.63 -14.70 -0.99
CA GLY A 363 8.34 -14.35 -2.23
C GLY A 363 7.47 -14.50 -3.47
N GLY A 364 6.81 -15.65 -3.66
CA GLY A 364 5.92 -15.92 -4.79
C GLY A 364 4.75 -14.95 -4.89
N VAL A 365 4.12 -14.63 -3.75
CA VAL A 365 3.05 -13.62 -3.65
C VAL A 365 3.59 -12.22 -3.96
N SER A 366 4.78 -11.88 -3.46
CA SER A 366 5.41 -10.58 -3.66
C SER A 366 5.73 -10.29 -5.13
N PHE A 367 6.14 -11.30 -5.92
CA PHE A 367 6.33 -11.14 -7.36
C PHE A 367 5.08 -10.55 -8.03
N MET A 368 3.91 -11.09 -7.69
CA MET A 368 2.66 -10.59 -8.27
C MET A 368 2.29 -9.21 -7.75
N LEU A 369 2.38 -8.99 -6.42
CA LEU A 369 2.00 -7.71 -5.80
C LEU A 369 2.87 -6.56 -6.28
N TYR A 370 4.19 -6.71 -6.23
CA TYR A 370 5.11 -5.65 -6.65
C TYR A 370 5.00 -5.36 -8.15
N GLY A 371 4.81 -6.43 -8.95
CA GLY A 371 4.51 -6.30 -10.37
C GLY A 371 3.23 -5.52 -10.64
N MET A 372 2.16 -5.81 -9.88
CA MET A 372 0.88 -5.09 -10.02
C MET A 372 1.00 -3.61 -9.61
N ILE A 373 1.69 -3.29 -8.51
CA ILE A 373 1.94 -1.90 -8.12
C ILE A 373 2.65 -1.15 -9.25
N SER A 374 3.71 -1.73 -9.80
CA SER A 374 4.43 -1.13 -10.94
C SER A 374 3.54 -0.98 -12.17
N ALA A 375 2.70 -1.98 -12.46
CA ALA A 375 1.76 -1.92 -13.59
C ALA A 375 0.71 -0.82 -13.42
N ILE A 376 0.26 -0.52 -12.18
CA ILE A 376 -0.62 0.62 -11.89
C ILE A 376 0.09 1.94 -12.23
N GLY A 377 1.38 2.06 -11.91
CA GLY A 377 2.18 3.23 -12.31
C GLY A 377 2.27 3.38 -13.84
N VAL A 378 2.51 2.28 -14.56
CA VAL A 378 2.50 2.26 -16.04
C VAL A 378 1.12 2.67 -16.56
N ARG A 379 0.06 2.09 -16.01
CA ARG A 379 -1.32 2.45 -16.35
C ARG A 379 -1.57 3.94 -16.15
N ASN A 380 -1.11 4.53 -15.07
CA ASN A 380 -1.22 5.97 -14.81
C ASN A 380 -0.58 6.81 -15.94
N VAL A 381 0.63 6.44 -16.38
CA VAL A 381 1.32 7.10 -17.51
C VAL A 381 0.53 6.97 -18.80
N VAL A 382 0.09 5.76 -19.14
CA VAL A 382 -0.59 5.45 -20.41
C VAL A 382 -1.98 6.10 -20.49
N GLU A 383 -2.77 5.97 -19.42
CA GLU A 383 -4.13 6.50 -19.39
C GLU A 383 -4.17 8.03 -19.40
N ASN A 384 -3.17 8.69 -18.79
CA ASN A 384 -3.02 10.14 -18.87
C ASN A 384 -2.29 10.61 -20.14
N LYS A 385 -2.03 9.69 -21.08
CA LYS A 385 -1.40 10.00 -22.38
C LYS A 385 -0.13 10.82 -22.24
N VAL A 386 0.73 10.45 -21.26
CA VAL A 386 2.02 11.11 -21.08
C VAL A 386 2.89 10.87 -22.32
N ASP A 387 3.22 11.94 -23.02
CA ASP A 387 4.05 11.88 -24.22
C ASP A 387 5.54 11.80 -23.85
N LEU A 388 6.08 10.59 -23.83
CA LEU A 388 7.51 10.33 -23.55
C LEU A 388 8.43 10.58 -24.76
N THR A 389 7.89 10.99 -25.92
CA THR A 389 8.74 11.46 -27.03
C THR A 389 9.28 12.86 -26.79
N LYS A 390 8.65 13.62 -25.90
CA LYS A 390 9.13 14.93 -25.46
C LYS A 390 10.32 14.77 -24.52
N SER A 391 11.44 15.39 -24.87
CA SER A 391 12.68 15.34 -24.08
C SER A 391 12.49 15.71 -22.62
N ARG A 392 11.62 16.69 -22.32
CA ARG A 392 11.27 17.08 -20.95
C ARG A 392 10.70 15.90 -20.14
N ASN A 393 9.71 15.24 -20.67
CA ASN A 393 9.01 14.15 -19.99
C ASN A 393 9.91 12.92 -19.87
N LEU A 394 10.69 12.63 -20.92
CA LEU A 394 11.68 11.56 -20.92
C LEU A 394 12.75 11.77 -19.83
N ILE A 395 13.27 13.00 -19.68
CA ILE A 395 14.26 13.34 -18.66
C ILE A 395 13.66 13.17 -17.25
N ILE A 396 12.44 13.69 -17.01
CA ILE A 396 11.79 13.58 -15.70
C ILE A 396 11.61 12.10 -15.33
N ALA A 397 11.01 11.29 -16.22
CA ALA A 397 10.78 9.88 -15.96
C ALA A 397 12.10 9.10 -15.80
N GLY A 398 13.09 9.36 -16.65
CA GLY A 398 14.39 8.70 -16.61
C GLY A 398 15.14 8.96 -15.30
N VAL A 399 15.17 10.21 -14.83
CA VAL A 399 15.82 10.55 -13.55
C VAL A 399 15.08 9.92 -12.38
N ILE A 400 13.73 9.91 -12.38
CA ILE A 400 12.94 9.23 -11.34
C ILE A 400 13.30 7.74 -11.28
N PHE A 401 13.36 7.04 -12.42
CA PHE A 401 13.73 5.62 -12.46
C PHE A 401 15.14 5.36 -11.92
N VAL A 402 16.12 6.16 -12.36
CA VAL A 402 17.51 5.98 -11.89
C VAL A 402 17.61 6.29 -10.39
N CYS A 403 16.96 7.35 -9.91
CA CYS A 403 16.95 7.66 -8.48
C CYS A 403 16.22 6.58 -7.65
N GLY A 404 15.05 6.13 -8.10
CA GLY A 404 14.22 5.18 -7.35
C GLY A 404 14.79 3.77 -7.28
N LEU A 405 15.58 3.35 -8.28
CA LEU A 405 16.13 2.01 -8.37
C LEU A 405 17.65 1.98 -8.09
N GLY A 406 18.36 3.05 -8.41
CA GLY A 406 19.83 3.10 -8.29
C GLY A 406 20.32 3.31 -6.86
N PHE A 407 19.60 4.11 -6.06
CA PHE A 407 19.97 4.37 -4.66
C PHE A 407 19.40 3.33 -3.69
N SER A 408 19.65 2.04 -3.91
CA SER A 408 19.05 0.96 -3.12
C SER A 408 19.29 1.07 -1.60
N GLY A 409 20.39 1.69 -1.16
CA GLY A 409 20.69 1.99 0.25
C GLY A 409 20.28 3.41 0.69
N GLY A 410 19.69 4.21 -0.21
CA GLY A 410 19.46 5.63 0.02
C GLY A 410 20.75 6.48 -0.05
N ILE A 411 20.62 7.77 0.25
CA ILE A 411 21.77 8.69 0.41
C ILE A 411 21.83 9.12 1.86
N THR A 412 22.95 8.86 2.52
CA THR A 412 23.21 9.28 3.89
C THR A 412 24.14 10.49 3.91
N PHE A 413 23.73 11.53 4.60
CA PHE A 413 24.52 12.72 4.85
C PHE A 413 24.41 13.15 6.31
N THR A 414 25.41 13.85 6.82
CA THR A 414 25.44 14.27 8.23
C THR A 414 25.17 15.77 8.32
N VAL A 415 24.14 16.14 9.08
CA VAL A 415 23.81 17.55 9.39
C VAL A 415 23.83 17.73 10.90
N ALA A 416 24.62 18.68 11.36
CA ALA A 416 24.77 19.00 12.79
C ALA A 416 25.05 17.77 13.68
N GLY A 417 25.84 16.81 13.17
CA GLY A 417 26.18 15.58 13.92
C GLY A 417 25.14 14.46 13.85
N THR A 418 24.00 14.68 13.17
CA THR A 418 22.96 13.67 12.97
C THR A 418 23.06 13.10 11.56
N SER A 419 23.14 11.79 11.43
CA SER A 419 23.12 11.10 10.14
C SER A 419 21.67 11.01 9.62
N ILE A 420 21.43 11.55 8.44
CA ILE A 420 20.14 11.56 7.77
C ILE A 420 20.22 10.66 6.56
N THR A 421 19.36 9.66 6.45
CA THR A 421 19.28 8.80 5.27
C THR A 421 17.97 9.07 4.51
N LEU A 422 18.07 9.60 3.30
CA LEU A 422 16.95 9.69 2.38
C LEU A 422 16.81 8.38 1.61
N THR A 423 15.63 7.76 1.66
CA THR A 423 15.37 6.54 0.90
C THR A 423 15.33 6.82 -0.62
N ALA A 424 15.58 5.81 -1.44
CA ALA A 424 15.52 5.91 -2.89
C ALA A 424 14.21 6.53 -3.40
N LEU A 425 13.07 6.12 -2.83
CA LEU A 425 11.75 6.62 -3.21
C LEU A 425 11.57 8.12 -2.87
N ALA A 426 12.06 8.55 -1.70
CA ALA A 426 12.03 9.96 -1.33
C ALA A 426 12.88 10.80 -2.31
N ILE A 427 14.08 10.32 -2.66
CA ILE A 427 14.96 10.97 -3.63
C ILE A 427 14.30 11.06 -5.00
N ALA A 428 13.72 9.96 -5.49
CA ALA A 428 13.02 9.89 -6.77
C ALA A 428 11.84 10.89 -6.84
N ALA A 429 11.03 10.93 -5.78
CA ALA A 429 9.89 11.84 -5.68
C ALA A 429 10.34 13.32 -5.69
N ILE A 430 11.32 13.67 -4.85
CA ILE A 430 11.87 15.03 -4.77
C ILE A 430 12.50 15.44 -6.11
N ALA A 431 13.31 14.57 -6.72
CA ALA A 431 13.94 14.84 -8.01
C ALA A 431 12.91 15.03 -9.13
N GLY A 432 11.87 14.19 -9.17
CA GLY A 432 10.79 14.31 -10.14
C GLY A 432 10.03 15.64 -10.03
N ILE A 433 9.66 16.05 -8.81
CA ILE A 433 9.01 17.33 -8.55
C ILE A 433 9.93 18.49 -8.94
N ALA A 434 11.19 18.44 -8.50
CA ALA A 434 12.16 19.50 -8.78
C ALA A 434 12.37 19.69 -10.29
N LEU A 435 12.58 18.61 -11.05
CA LEU A 435 12.70 18.67 -12.50
C LEU A 435 11.42 19.17 -13.18
N ASN A 436 10.26 18.75 -12.69
CA ASN A 436 8.98 19.23 -13.23
C ASN A 436 8.80 20.74 -13.04
N ILE A 437 9.37 21.32 -11.97
CA ILE A 437 9.35 22.77 -11.70
C ILE A 437 10.39 23.51 -12.54
N ILE A 438 11.59 22.96 -12.65
CA ILE A 438 12.76 23.64 -13.27
C ILE A 438 12.66 23.59 -14.80
N LEU A 439 12.27 22.44 -15.36
CA LEU A 439 12.23 22.28 -16.82
C LEU A 439 11.06 23.04 -17.43
N PRO A 440 11.28 23.76 -18.54
CA PRO A 440 10.25 24.56 -19.22
C PRO A 440 9.17 23.66 -19.83
N GLY A 441 7.97 24.21 -19.92
CA GLY A 441 6.80 23.53 -20.48
C GLY A 441 5.91 22.90 -19.39
N ASN A 442 4.64 22.71 -19.71
CA ASN A 442 3.66 22.01 -18.89
C ASN A 442 2.64 21.34 -19.81
N ASP A 443 2.68 20.03 -19.89
CA ASP A 443 1.82 19.25 -20.78
C ASP A 443 0.53 18.75 -20.11
N TYR A 444 0.40 18.95 -18.80
CA TYR A 444 -0.73 18.47 -18.01
C TYR A 444 -1.53 19.63 -17.42
N GLU A 445 -2.80 19.72 -17.79
CA GLU A 445 -3.80 20.54 -17.12
C GLU A 445 -4.86 19.66 -16.48
N PHE A 446 -5.03 19.80 -15.18
CA PHE A 446 -6.03 19.04 -14.44
C PHE A 446 -7.45 19.37 -14.94
N GLY A 447 -8.17 18.33 -15.34
CA GLY A 447 -9.55 18.44 -15.82
C GLY A 447 -9.71 19.00 -17.24
N VAL A 448 -8.62 19.08 -18.04
CA VAL A 448 -8.63 19.55 -19.43
C VAL A 448 -8.03 18.52 -20.39
N ASN A 449 -7.30 17.53 -19.88
CA ASN A 449 -6.75 16.47 -20.74
C ASN A 449 -7.87 15.61 -21.31
N GLU A 450 -7.82 15.47 -22.63
CA GLU A 450 -8.81 14.91 -23.54
C GLU A 450 -9.30 13.49 -23.20
N ALA A 451 -10.17 12.95 -24.00
CA ALA A 451 -10.72 11.59 -24.07
C ALA A 451 -10.47 10.58 -22.90
N GLY A 452 -9.31 10.61 -22.21
CA GLY A 452 -9.03 9.81 -21.02
C GLY A 452 -9.71 10.34 -19.75
N ASP A 453 -9.83 11.64 -19.62
CA ASP A 453 -10.46 12.31 -18.49
C ASP A 453 -11.99 12.25 -18.59
N GLU A 454 -12.54 12.23 -19.79
CA GLU A 454 -13.99 12.05 -20.03
C GLU A 454 -14.51 10.73 -19.48
N ASN A 455 -13.73 9.67 -19.66
CA ASN A 455 -14.07 8.35 -19.17
C ASN A 455 -13.81 8.16 -17.66
N ARG A 456 -13.13 9.09 -17.01
CA ARG A 456 -12.73 9.00 -15.60
C ARG A 456 -13.54 9.87 -14.65
N GLY A 457 -14.50 10.63 -15.14
CA GLY A 457 -15.23 11.60 -14.33
C GLY A 457 -14.34 12.72 -13.74
N ILE A 458 -13.16 12.97 -14.33
CA ILE A 458 -12.23 14.03 -13.91
C ILE A 458 -12.61 15.39 -14.52
N HIS A 459 -13.81 15.53 -15.08
CA HIS A 459 -14.29 16.79 -15.59
C HIS A 459 -14.50 17.82 -14.49
N THR A 460 -13.75 18.91 -14.56
CA THR A 460 -14.15 20.12 -13.87
C THR A 460 -15.41 20.68 -14.53
N ASN A 461 -16.36 21.18 -13.74
CA ASN A 461 -17.64 21.76 -14.18
C ASN A 461 -17.53 22.94 -15.19
N SER A 462 -16.41 23.14 -15.86
CA SER A 462 -16.22 24.26 -16.80
C SER A 462 -17.05 24.13 -18.07
N LYS A 463 -17.33 22.91 -18.56
CA LYS A 463 -18.17 22.71 -19.76
C LYS A 463 -19.69 22.79 -19.53
N ARG A 464 -20.15 22.72 -18.26
CA ARG A 464 -21.59 22.86 -17.96
C ARG A 464 -22.13 24.30 -18.06
N LYS A 465 -21.25 25.28 -18.28
CA LYS A 465 -21.66 26.70 -18.42
C LYS A 465 -21.84 27.15 -19.87
N GLU A 466 -21.44 26.36 -20.86
CA GLU A 466 -21.59 26.72 -22.29
C GLU A 466 -22.79 26.07 -22.95
N GLU A 467 -23.51 25.16 -22.26
CA GLU A 467 -24.75 24.51 -22.78
C GLU A 467 -26.04 24.98 -22.06
N LYS A 468 -26.03 26.18 -21.49
CA LYS A 468 -27.27 26.81 -20.98
C LYS A 468 -27.47 28.20 -21.62
#